data_a5178071784070528425218fe6d89ff5
#
_entry.id   a5178071784070528425218fe6d89ff5
#
_cell.length_a   1.000
_cell.length_b   1.000
_cell.length_c   1.000
_cell.angle_alpha   90.00
_cell.angle_beta   90.00
_cell.angle_gamma   90.00
#
_symmetry.space_group_name_H-M   'P 1'
#
loop_
_entity.id
_entity.type
_entity.pdbx_description
1 polymer ?
#
loop_
_entity_poly.entity_id
_entity_poly.type
_entity_poly.pdbx_seq_one_letter_code
_entity_poly.pdbx_strand_id
1 'polypeptide(L)'
;LIAIREQGFPRAVRLTRPDQYKEVFADARRVGDAGFTLLVRNNTGQGPRLGLAISKKCARRSVDRQRIKRNVRETFRVHRKDMASVDIVVMCRPAVTAWDNAQMQASLERFWARLSTSCENP
;
A
#
# COMPACT_ATOMS: atom_id res chain seq x y z
N LEU A 1 7.46 -6.02 -23.00
CA LEU A 1 6.19 -6.00 -22.25
C LEU A 1 6.26 -6.85 -21.00
N ILE A 2 6.83 -8.06 -21.14
CA ILE A 2 6.93 -8.96 -20.00
C ILE A 2 7.88 -8.41 -18.95
N ALA A 3 8.99 -7.83 -19.35
CA ALA A 3 9.91 -7.21 -18.41
C ALA A 3 9.27 -6.06 -17.66
N ILE A 4 8.44 -5.28 -18.33
CA ILE A 4 7.70 -4.21 -17.71
C ILE A 4 6.75 -4.78 -16.66
N ARG A 5 6.16 -5.93 -16.93
CA ARG A 5 5.22 -6.56 -16.00
C ARG A 5 5.89 -7.03 -14.71
N GLU A 6 7.15 -7.38 -14.75
CA GLU A 6 7.86 -7.76 -13.52
C GLU A 6 7.89 -6.62 -12.52
N GLN A 7 7.98 -5.39 -13.02
CA GLN A 7 7.97 -4.21 -12.19
C GLN A 7 6.66 -3.45 -12.27
N GLY A 8 5.69 -3.98 -12.98
CA GLY A 8 4.39 -3.37 -13.08
C GLY A 8 3.56 -3.62 -11.84
N PHE A 9 2.26 -3.54 -12.02
CA PHE A 9 1.31 -3.77 -10.92
C PHE A 9 0.33 -4.84 -11.35
N PRO A 10 0.79 -6.09 -11.47
CA PRO A 10 -0.06 -7.17 -11.98
C PRO A 10 -1.21 -7.46 -11.01
N ARG A 11 -2.26 -8.03 -11.57
CA ARG A 11 -3.46 -8.35 -10.81
C ARG A 11 -3.17 -9.27 -9.62
N ALA A 12 -2.19 -10.14 -9.74
CA ALA A 12 -1.83 -11.06 -8.67
C ALA A 12 -1.33 -10.36 -7.41
N VAL A 13 -0.82 -9.15 -7.53
CA VAL A 13 -0.33 -8.39 -6.36
C VAL A 13 -1.31 -7.31 -5.92
N ARG A 14 -2.52 -7.33 -6.46
CA ARG A 14 -3.57 -6.37 -6.06
C ARG A 14 -4.68 -7.10 -5.33
N LEU A 15 -5.23 -6.46 -4.32
CA LEU A 15 -6.48 -6.89 -3.71
C LEU A 15 -7.60 -6.35 -4.58
N THR A 16 -8.34 -7.23 -5.24
CA THR A 16 -9.34 -6.83 -6.23
C THR A 16 -10.76 -7.20 -5.85
N ARG A 17 -10.96 -8.17 -4.97
CA ARG A 17 -12.28 -8.63 -4.61
C ARG A 17 -12.71 -8.11 -3.25
N PRO A 18 -14.00 -7.83 -3.05
CA PRO A 18 -14.50 -7.35 -1.76
C PRO A 18 -14.20 -8.29 -0.61
N ASP A 19 -14.23 -9.61 -0.82
CA ASP A 19 -13.92 -10.56 0.23
C ASP A 19 -12.47 -10.46 0.69
N GLN A 20 -11.55 -10.15 -0.20
CA GLN A 20 -10.14 -9.95 0.17
C GLN A 20 -9.97 -8.76 1.08
N TYR A 21 -10.62 -7.63 0.77
CA TYR A 21 -10.60 -6.46 1.63
C TYR A 21 -11.24 -6.76 2.98
N LYS A 22 -12.35 -7.49 2.95
CA LYS A 22 -13.08 -7.82 4.17
C LYS A 22 -12.22 -8.65 5.11
N GLU A 23 -11.46 -9.59 4.59
CA GLU A 23 -10.56 -10.40 5.39
C GLU A 23 -9.46 -9.56 6.03
N VAL A 24 -8.90 -8.61 5.27
CA VAL A 24 -7.87 -7.72 5.80
C VAL A 24 -8.46 -6.84 6.90
N PHE A 25 -9.64 -6.25 6.68
CA PHE A 25 -10.26 -5.40 7.68
C PHE A 25 -10.61 -6.17 8.96
N ALA A 26 -10.91 -7.46 8.85
CA ALA A 26 -11.33 -8.25 10.01
C ALA A 26 -10.16 -8.65 10.91
N ASP A 27 -8.95 -8.80 10.37
CA ASP A 27 -7.85 -9.41 11.09
C ASP A 27 -6.52 -8.70 10.87
N ALA A 28 -6.56 -7.41 10.65
CA ALA A 28 -5.34 -6.67 10.30
C ALA A 28 -4.75 -5.95 11.51
N ARG A 29 -3.44 -5.85 11.49
CA ARG A 29 -2.74 -4.88 12.33
C ARG A 29 -2.85 -3.51 11.69
N ARG A 30 -2.92 -2.50 12.51
CA ARG A 30 -3.02 -1.14 12.03
C ARG A 30 -1.73 -0.38 12.33
N VAL A 31 -1.14 0.19 11.30
CA VAL A 31 0.01 1.09 11.46
C VAL A 31 -0.28 2.37 10.69
N GLY A 32 0.33 3.46 11.10
CA GLY A 32 0.07 4.71 10.41
C GLY A 32 0.94 5.85 10.85
N ASP A 33 0.83 6.94 10.12
CA ASP A 33 1.48 8.21 10.47
C ASP A 33 0.47 9.34 10.19
N ALA A 34 0.97 10.57 10.05
CA ALA A 34 0.10 11.73 9.87
C ALA A 34 -0.66 11.70 8.54
N GLY A 35 -0.14 11.02 7.53
CA GLY A 35 -0.73 11.03 6.18
C GLY A 35 -1.38 9.74 5.75
N PHE A 36 -0.89 8.59 6.23
CA PHE A 36 -1.37 7.29 5.80
C PHE A 36 -1.72 6.39 6.96
N THR A 37 -2.68 5.51 6.73
CA THR A 37 -3.01 4.42 7.63
C THR A 37 -2.98 3.14 6.81
N LEU A 38 -2.25 2.13 7.31
CA LEU A 38 -2.13 0.85 6.64
C LEU A 38 -2.73 -0.23 7.52
N LEU A 39 -3.52 -1.10 6.89
CA LEU A 39 -3.98 -2.33 7.51
C LEU A 39 -3.17 -3.46 6.92
N VAL A 40 -2.51 -4.25 7.76
CA VAL A 40 -1.57 -5.27 7.33
C VAL A 40 -1.97 -6.61 7.93
N ARG A 41 -2.07 -7.62 7.09
CA ARG A 41 -2.40 -8.98 7.51
C ARG A 41 -1.47 -9.95 6.79
N ASN A 42 -0.91 -10.90 7.55
CA ASN A 42 -0.09 -11.94 6.94
C ASN A 42 -0.96 -12.81 6.02
N ASN A 43 -0.44 -13.14 4.86
CA ASN A 43 -1.07 -14.13 4.01
C ASN A 43 -0.19 -15.37 3.93
N THR A 44 -0.68 -16.44 3.33
CA THR A 44 0.03 -17.71 3.35
C THR A 44 0.88 -17.89 2.10
N GLY A 45 1.98 -17.18 2.03
CA GLY A 45 2.96 -17.38 0.98
C GLY A 45 2.58 -16.89 -0.40
N GLN A 46 1.63 -15.97 -0.47
CA GLN A 46 1.17 -15.44 -1.75
C GLN A 46 1.94 -14.21 -2.22
N GLY A 47 2.95 -13.82 -1.46
CA GLY A 47 3.67 -12.59 -1.70
C GLY A 47 2.89 -11.36 -1.27
N PRO A 48 3.50 -10.18 -1.33
CA PRO A 48 2.81 -8.96 -0.93
C PRO A 48 1.71 -8.59 -1.92
N ARG A 49 0.53 -8.24 -1.39
CA ARG A 49 -0.61 -7.79 -2.18
C ARG A 49 -1.11 -6.47 -1.65
N LEU A 50 -1.47 -5.57 -2.54
CA LEU A 50 -1.82 -4.20 -2.20
C LEU A 50 -3.26 -3.88 -2.58
N GLY A 51 -4.00 -3.27 -1.65
CA GLY A 51 -5.29 -2.67 -1.90
C GLY A 51 -5.26 -1.20 -1.55
N LEU A 52 -6.06 -0.43 -2.25
CA LEU A 52 -6.15 1.01 -2.05
C LEU A 52 -7.56 1.38 -1.62
N ALA A 53 -7.67 2.09 -0.52
CA ALA A 53 -8.95 2.60 -0.02
C ALA A 53 -8.81 4.10 0.22
N ILE A 54 -8.60 4.83 -0.86
CA ILE A 54 -8.43 6.29 -0.82
C ILE A 54 -9.79 6.93 -1.02
N SER A 55 -10.40 7.38 0.06
CA SER A 55 -11.77 7.87 0.06
C SER A 55 -11.88 9.35 -0.25
N LYS A 56 -13.10 9.77 -0.57
CA LYS A 56 -13.41 11.19 -0.76
C LYS A 56 -13.27 11.98 0.54
N LYS A 57 -13.43 11.31 1.68
CA LYS A 57 -13.21 11.97 2.98
C LYS A 57 -11.75 12.35 3.17
N CYS A 58 -10.85 11.53 2.67
CA CYS A 58 -9.42 11.82 2.72
C CYS A 58 -9.04 12.88 1.71
N ALA A 59 -9.48 12.73 0.47
CA ALA A 59 -9.13 13.63 -0.62
C ALA A 59 -10.35 13.86 -1.49
N ARG A 60 -10.94 15.04 -1.35
CA ARG A 60 -12.21 15.37 -2.03
C ARG A 60 -12.06 15.45 -3.53
N ARG A 61 -10.93 15.94 -4.00
CA ARG A 61 -10.69 16.12 -5.43
C ARG A 61 -10.16 14.83 -6.03
N SER A 62 -10.70 14.45 -7.17
CA SER A 62 -10.25 13.22 -7.84
C SER A 62 -8.78 13.29 -8.25
N VAL A 63 -8.29 14.48 -8.61
CA VAL A 63 -6.89 14.64 -8.99
C VAL A 63 -5.97 14.33 -7.80
N ASP A 64 -6.38 14.69 -6.59
CA ASP A 64 -5.61 14.39 -5.39
C ASP A 64 -5.63 12.90 -5.10
N ARG A 65 -6.79 12.26 -5.24
CA ARG A 65 -6.88 10.81 -5.04
C ARG A 65 -6.00 10.06 -6.03
N GLN A 66 -6.00 10.48 -7.28
CA GLN A 66 -5.17 9.83 -8.31
C GLN A 66 -3.68 10.00 -8.02
N ARG A 67 -3.28 11.16 -7.57
CA ARG A 67 -1.89 11.44 -7.20
C ARG A 67 -1.45 10.56 -6.03
N ILE A 68 -2.28 10.45 -5.02
CA ILE A 68 -2.00 9.60 -3.86
C ILE A 68 -1.86 8.14 -4.29
N LYS A 69 -2.82 7.65 -5.05
CA LYS A 69 -2.80 6.27 -5.53
C LYS A 69 -1.56 5.97 -6.37
N ARG A 70 -1.16 6.92 -7.20
CA ARG A 70 0.03 6.76 -8.04
C ARG A 70 1.28 6.60 -7.18
N ASN A 71 1.45 7.45 -6.17
CA ASN A 71 2.60 7.37 -5.29
C ASN A 71 2.64 6.05 -4.53
N VAL A 72 1.49 5.58 -4.06
CA VAL A 72 1.42 4.29 -3.35
C VAL A 72 1.84 3.15 -4.29
N ARG A 73 1.25 3.10 -5.49
CA ARG A 73 1.57 2.02 -6.44
C ARG A 73 3.02 2.04 -6.88
N GLU A 74 3.56 3.23 -7.16
CA GLU A 74 4.95 3.35 -7.62
C GLU A 74 5.95 2.89 -6.58
N THR A 75 5.79 3.32 -5.34
CA THR A 75 6.71 2.92 -4.28
C THR A 75 6.55 1.44 -3.94
N PHE A 76 5.32 0.93 -3.93
CA PHE A 76 5.07 -0.48 -3.68
C PHE A 76 5.72 -1.35 -4.77
N ARG A 77 5.55 -0.96 -6.02
CA ARG A 77 6.11 -1.71 -7.15
C ARG A 77 7.62 -1.90 -7.01
N VAL A 78 8.29 -0.84 -6.59
CA VAL A 78 9.76 -0.88 -6.45
C VAL A 78 10.19 -1.78 -5.29
N HIS A 79 9.44 -1.78 -4.20
CA HIS A 79 9.86 -2.47 -2.98
C HIS A 79 9.29 -3.88 -2.81
N ARG A 80 8.33 -4.27 -3.64
CA ARG A 80 7.58 -5.51 -3.41
C ARG A 80 8.43 -6.77 -3.39
N LYS A 81 9.56 -6.77 -4.07
CA LYS A 81 10.44 -7.94 -4.13
C LYS A 81 11.02 -8.30 -2.77
N ASP A 82 11.21 -7.30 -1.93
CA ASP A 82 11.82 -7.48 -0.62
C ASP A 82 10.79 -7.57 0.49
N MET A 83 9.53 -7.51 0.17
CA MET A 83 8.46 -7.48 1.17
C MET A 83 8.00 -8.88 1.56
N ALA A 84 7.57 -8.98 2.80
CA ALA A 84 6.98 -10.21 3.32
C ALA A 84 5.66 -10.53 2.62
N SER A 85 5.19 -11.77 2.81
CA SER A 85 3.89 -12.18 2.29
C SER A 85 2.78 -11.60 3.16
N VAL A 86 2.33 -10.42 2.80
CA VAL A 86 1.30 -9.68 3.54
C VAL A 86 0.28 -9.09 2.58
N ASP A 87 -0.94 -8.96 3.07
CA ASP A 87 -1.98 -8.19 2.41
C ASP A 87 -2.03 -6.83 3.08
N ILE A 88 -1.98 -5.77 2.28
CA ILE A 88 -1.92 -4.40 2.79
C ILE A 88 -3.04 -3.60 2.17
N VAL A 89 -3.83 -2.93 3.01
CA VAL A 89 -4.78 -1.93 2.52
C VAL A 89 -4.29 -0.56 2.98
N VAL A 90 -4.06 0.32 2.02
CA VAL A 90 -3.59 1.68 2.30
C VAL A 90 -4.77 2.64 2.29
N MET A 91 -4.94 3.33 3.40
CA MET A 91 -5.89 4.42 3.55
C MET A 91 -5.10 5.70 3.77
N CYS A 92 -5.74 6.84 3.59
CA CYS A 92 -5.06 8.11 3.83
C CYS A 92 -5.83 8.96 4.83
N ARG A 93 -5.13 9.95 5.35
CA ARG A 93 -5.72 10.98 6.21
C ARG A 93 -5.73 12.30 5.45
N PRO A 94 -6.64 13.22 5.77
CA PRO A 94 -6.74 14.48 5.02
C PRO A 94 -5.43 15.28 4.92
N ALA A 95 -4.57 15.17 5.92
CA ALA A 95 -3.30 15.90 5.93
C ALA A 95 -2.43 15.57 4.71
N VAL A 96 -2.57 14.37 4.14
CA VAL A 96 -1.74 13.94 3.01
C VAL A 96 -1.97 14.79 1.76
N THR A 97 -3.13 15.41 1.63
CA THR A 97 -3.41 16.22 0.46
C THR A 97 -2.52 17.47 0.37
N ALA A 98 -1.97 17.90 1.49
CA ALA A 98 -1.03 19.01 1.53
C ALA A 98 0.42 18.57 1.29
N TRP A 99 0.68 17.28 1.23
CA TRP A 99 2.03 16.76 1.04
C TRP A 99 2.42 16.78 -0.44
N ASP A 100 3.69 17.03 -0.71
CA ASP A 100 4.22 16.85 -2.06
C ASP A 100 4.55 15.36 -2.29
N ASN A 101 4.95 15.06 -3.52
CA ASN A 101 5.24 13.67 -3.88
C ASN A 101 6.41 13.10 -3.07
N ALA A 102 7.42 13.91 -2.81
CA ALA A 102 8.57 13.46 -2.04
C ALA A 102 8.19 13.08 -0.61
N GLN A 103 7.31 13.86 0.00
CA GLN A 103 6.82 13.57 1.36
C GLN A 103 5.99 12.29 1.39
N MET A 104 5.12 12.11 0.40
CA MET A 104 4.33 10.88 0.29
C MET A 104 5.23 9.66 0.12
N GLN A 105 6.19 9.76 -0.78
CA GLN A 105 7.09 8.64 -1.07
C GLN A 105 7.96 8.29 0.12
N ALA A 106 8.47 9.30 0.83
CA ALA A 106 9.29 9.05 2.02
C ALA A 106 8.50 8.33 3.10
N SER A 107 7.25 8.74 3.32
CA SER A 107 6.37 8.08 4.28
C SER A 107 6.12 6.62 3.89
N LEU A 108 5.74 6.40 2.63
CA LEU A 108 5.43 5.06 2.15
C LEU A 108 6.64 4.13 2.19
N GLU A 109 7.81 4.65 1.84
CA GLU A 109 9.04 3.84 1.87
C GLU A 109 9.38 3.39 3.28
N ARG A 110 9.11 4.22 4.27
CA ARG A 110 9.30 3.79 5.66
C ARG A 110 8.38 2.62 6.01
N PHE A 111 7.13 2.63 5.55
CA PHE A 111 6.23 1.50 5.76
C PHE A 111 6.70 0.26 5.03
N TRP A 112 7.11 0.40 3.76
CA TRP A 112 7.57 -0.76 2.99
C TRP A 112 8.82 -1.38 3.61
N ALA A 113 9.72 -0.56 4.12
CA ALA A 113 10.92 -1.06 4.79
C ALA A 113 10.58 -1.87 6.04
N ARG A 114 9.58 -1.43 6.79
CA ARG A 114 9.13 -2.16 7.99
C ARG A 114 8.48 -3.48 7.66
N LEU A 115 7.97 -3.63 6.45
CA LEU A 115 7.31 -4.86 5.99
C LEU A 115 8.23 -5.74 5.16
N SER A 116 9.51 -5.40 5.08
CA SER A 116 10.46 -6.21 4.34
C SER A 116 10.73 -7.53 5.09
N THR A 117 11.15 -8.54 4.34
CA THR A 117 11.45 -9.85 4.92
C THR A 117 12.57 -9.79 5.95
N SER A 118 13.51 -8.86 5.77
CA SER A 118 14.61 -8.69 6.73
C SER A 118 14.13 -8.14 8.07
N CYS A 119 12.97 -7.51 8.10
CA CYS A 119 12.39 -6.95 9.32
C CYS A 119 11.43 -7.90 10.03
N GLU A 120 11.10 -9.03 9.41
CA GLU A 120 10.18 -10.02 10.00
C GLU A 120 10.81 -10.81 11.12
N ASN A 121 12.10 -10.97 11.07
CA ASN A 121 12.80 -11.80 12.04
C ASN A 121 13.51 -10.92 13.05
N PRO A 122 12.87 -10.67 14.18
CA PRO A 122 13.49 -9.89 15.23
C PRO A 122 14.67 -10.62 15.86
#